data_1d26ceb30240b571cffea333b5731fe3
#
_entry.id   1d26ceb30240b571cffea333b5731fe3
#
_cell.length_a   1.000
_cell.length_b   1.000
_cell.length_c   1.000
_cell.angle_alpha   90.00
_cell.angle_beta   90.00
_cell.angle_gamma   90.00
#
_symmetry.space_group_name_H-M   'P 1'
#
loop_
_entity.id
_entity.type
_entity.pdbx_description
1 polymer ?
#
loop_
_entity_poly.entity_id
_entity_poly.type
_entity_poly.pdbx_seq_one_letter_code
_entity_poly.pdbx_strand_id
1 'polypeptide(L)'
;GMMETQHQAAVALGDVHPDILRAADVARASYEAGVESLRVGRTFGDVVDAMEAPLLAAGGWHVHPLIHSINPYGPVGFGTAPGIESLPEAARYPALKRLPTVGRDVPLQEGMCFAFEPNCAFGRHMANIGGTVLVGAAAGVELNDNSTRLMHADI
;
A
#
# COMPACT_ATOMS: atom_id res chain seq x y z
N GLY A 1 23.23 -3.70 -13.43
CA GLY A 1 22.43 -3.66 -12.21
C GLY A 1 21.07 -4.28 -12.49
N MET A 2 20.59 -5.12 -11.60
CA MET A 2 19.22 -5.62 -11.69
C MET A 2 18.28 -4.48 -11.30
N MET A 3 17.34 -4.15 -12.17
CA MET A 3 16.19 -3.30 -11.84
C MET A 3 15.01 -4.23 -11.66
N GLU A 4 14.44 -4.24 -10.46
CA GLU A 4 13.24 -4.96 -10.17
C GLU A 4 12.04 -4.02 -10.33
N THR A 5 10.93 -4.54 -10.83
CA THR A 5 9.63 -3.88 -10.80
C THR A 5 8.68 -4.77 -10.04
N GLN A 6 7.82 -4.16 -9.23
CA GLN A 6 6.80 -4.90 -8.50
C GLN A 6 5.42 -4.48 -8.99
N HIS A 7 4.56 -5.47 -9.16
CA HIS A 7 3.19 -5.26 -9.58
C HIS A 7 2.29 -6.29 -8.94
N GLN A 8 1.16 -5.83 -8.41
CA GLN A 8 0.14 -6.67 -7.79
C GLN A 8 -1.18 -6.43 -8.51
N ALA A 9 -1.68 -7.46 -9.16
CA ALA A 9 -2.94 -7.44 -9.88
C ALA A 9 -3.96 -8.29 -9.12
N ALA A 10 -5.02 -7.66 -8.63
CA ALA A 10 -6.16 -8.35 -8.03
C ALA A 10 -7.24 -8.57 -9.09
N VAL A 11 -7.60 -9.83 -9.34
CA VAL A 11 -8.65 -10.21 -10.30
C VAL A 11 -9.73 -10.99 -9.59
N ALA A 12 -10.96 -10.52 -9.65
CA ALA A 12 -12.15 -11.20 -9.16
C ALA A 12 -12.80 -11.97 -10.30
N LEU A 13 -13.19 -13.22 -10.03
CA LEU A 13 -13.91 -14.10 -10.95
C LEU A 13 -15.32 -14.33 -10.41
N GLY A 14 -16.35 -13.96 -11.17
CA GLY A 14 -17.74 -14.08 -10.76
C GLY A 14 -18.12 -13.15 -9.60
N ASP A 15 -19.00 -13.64 -8.70
CA ASP A 15 -19.50 -12.86 -7.57
C ASP A 15 -18.43 -12.58 -6.52
N VAL A 16 -18.32 -11.34 -6.09
CA VAL A 16 -17.32 -10.88 -5.11
C VAL A 16 -18.00 -10.52 -3.80
N HIS A 17 -17.43 -10.99 -2.69
CA HIS A 17 -17.92 -10.61 -1.36
C HIS A 17 -17.86 -9.09 -1.15
N PRO A 18 -18.92 -8.45 -0.60
CA PRO A 18 -18.95 -6.99 -0.41
C PRO A 18 -17.76 -6.41 0.36
N ASP A 19 -17.25 -7.15 1.35
CA ASP A 19 -16.07 -6.71 2.12
C ASP A 19 -14.77 -6.72 1.27
N ILE A 20 -14.67 -7.57 0.25
CA ILE A 20 -13.54 -7.53 -0.70
C ILE A 20 -13.63 -6.29 -1.57
N LEU A 21 -14.84 -5.96 -2.07
CA LEU A 21 -15.05 -4.73 -2.84
C LEU A 21 -14.70 -3.51 -2.01
N ARG A 22 -15.24 -3.43 -0.79
CA ARG A 22 -14.91 -2.35 0.15
C ARG A 22 -13.43 -2.27 0.46
N ALA A 23 -12.77 -3.40 0.68
CA ALA A 23 -11.32 -3.45 0.95
C ALA A 23 -10.50 -2.96 -0.25
N ALA A 24 -10.92 -3.30 -1.47
CA ALA A 24 -10.28 -2.84 -2.71
C ALA A 24 -10.43 -1.33 -2.89
N ASP A 25 -11.60 -0.76 -2.62
CA ASP A 25 -11.83 0.69 -2.70
C ASP A 25 -10.94 1.45 -1.70
N VAL A 26 -10.82 0.94 -0.47
CA VAL A 26 -9.96 1.54 0.56
C VAL A 26 -8.48 1.42 0.21
N ALA A 27 -8.06 0.26 -0.30
CA ALA A 27 -6.69 0.07 -0.79
C ALA A 27 -6.39 1.00 -1.97
N ARG A 28 -7.35 1.21 -2.88
CA ARG A 28 -7.21 2.16 -3.99
C ARG A 28 -7.08 3.61 -3.49
N ALA A 29 -7.89 4.02 -2.52
CA ALA A 29 -7.77 5.35 -1.90
C ALA A 29 -6.39 5.57 -1.25
N SER A 30 -5.85 4.54 -0.59
CA SER A 30 -4.48 4.55 -0.06
C SER A 30 -3.43 4.70 -1.16
N TYR A 31 -3.60 3.97 -2.26
CA TYR A 31 -2.72 4.05 -3.43
C TYR A 31 -2.70 5.47 -4.01
N GLU A 32 -3.87 6.06 -4.23
CA GLU A 32 -4.03 7.41 -4.79
C GLU A 32 -3.43 8.49 -3.89
N ALA A 33 -3.63 8.39 -2.57
CA ALA A 33 -3.01 9.29 -1.60
C ALA A 33 -1.48 9.20 -1.63
N GLY A 34 -0.95 8.00 -1.81
CA GLY A 34 0.48 7.78 -2.01
C GLY A 34 1.00 8.43 -3.29
N VAL A 35 0.31 8.22 -4.42
CA VAL A 35 0.68 8.83 -5.72
C VAL A 35 0.68 10.36 -5.62
N GLU A 36 -0.35 10.95 -5.01
CA GLU A 36 -0.40 12.41 -4.82
C GLU A 36 0.75 12.93 -3.94
N SER A 37 1.12 12.19 -2.91
CA SER A 37 2.20 12.57 -1.98
C SER A 37 3.60 12.31 -2.53
N LEU A 38 3.78 11.40 -3.50
CA LEU A 38 5.09 10.96 -4.01
C LEU A 38 5.68 11.99 -4.98
N ARG A 39 6.18 13.09 -4.45
CA ARG A 39 6.71 14.22 -5.26
C ARG A 39 7.90 14.89 -4.61
N VAL A 40 8.64 15.64 -5.41
CA VAL A 40 9.74 16.49 -4.92
C VAL A 40 9.23 17.46 -3.85
N GLY A 41 10.04 17.68 -2.81
CA GLY A 41 9.70 18.53 -1.67
C GLY A 41 8.97 17.83 -0.52
N ARG A 42 8.70 16.52 -0.68
CA ARG A 42 8.20 15.64 0.38
C ARG A 42 9.31 14.71 0.86
N THR A 43 9.08 14.07 2.01
CA THR A 43 9.90 12.98 2.51
C THR A 43 9.24 11.64 2.26
N PHE A 44 10.01 10.56 2.37
CA PHE A 44 9.44 9.20 2.31
C PHE A 44 8.38 8.96 3.40
N GLY A 45 8.60 9.51 4.59
CA GLY A 45 7.66 9.45 5.70
C GLY A 45 6.31 10.11 5.42
N ASP A 46 6.31 11.23 4.67
CA ASP A 46 5.06 11.91 4.27
C ASP A 46 4.19 11.00 3.38
N VAL A 47 4.82 10.21 2.51
CA VAL A 47 4.10 9.25 1.65
C VAL A 47 3.52 8.10 2.46
N VAL A 48 4.31 7.54 3.40
CA VAL A 48 3.84 6.47 4.29
C VAL A 48 2.60 6.93 5.07
N ASP A 49 2.65 8.13 5.66
CA ASP A 49 1.53 8.68 6.43
C ASP A 49 0.30 8.96 5.55
N ALA A 50 0.52 9.47 4.33
CA ALA A 50 -0.56 9.71 3.38
C ALA A 50 -1.25 8.39 2.97
N MET A 51 -0.49 7.33 2.74
CA MET A 51 -1.04 6.01 2.39
C MET A 51 -1.77 5.35 3.58
N GLU A 52 -1.27 5.50 4.81
CA GLU A 52 -1.87 4.88 5.99
C GLU A 52 -3.21 5.55 6.39
N ALA A 53 -3.36 6.84 6.15
CA ALA A 53 -4.51 7.62 6.60
C ALA A 53 -5.89 7.07 6.14
N PRO A 54 -6.13 6.74 4.86
CA PRO A 54 -7.41 6.16 4.42
C PRO A 54 -7.68 4.78 5.03
N LEU A 55 -6.64 3.98 5.25
CA LEU A 55 -6.75 2.64 5.84
C LEU A 55 -7.21 2.72 7.29
N LEU A 56 -6.61 3.60 8.08
CA LEU A 56 -7.00 3.83 9.48
C LEU A 56 -8.41 4.41 9.58
N ALA A 57 -8.77 5.35 8.70
CA ALA A 57 -10.11 5.96 8.68
C ALA A 57 -11.21 4.95 8.34
N ALA A 58 -10.93 3.95 7.53
CA ALA A 58 -11.90 2.92 7.14
C ALA A 58 -12.23 1.92 8.26
N GLY A 59 -11.39 1.81 9.29
CA GLY A 59 -11.56 0.88 10.41
C GLY A 59 -11.35 -0.59 10.03
N GLY A 60 -10.73 -0.87 8.90
CA GLY A 60 -10.22 -2.18 8.52
C GLY A 60 -8.85 -2.44 9.12
N TRP A 61 -8.31 -3.63 8.93
CA TRP A 61 -6.92 -3.92 9.23
C TRP A 61 -6.09 -4.04 7.95
N HIS A 62 -4.80 -3.82 8.06
CA HIS A 62 -3.87 -3.90 6.93
C HIS A 62 -2.50 -4.38 7.40
N VAL A 63 -1.64 -4.75 6.48
CA VAL A 63 -0.25 -5.15 6.75
C VAL A 63 0.74 -4.19 6.10
N HIS A 64 1.89 -4.03 6.72
CA HIS A 64 3.01 -3.27 6.20
C HIS A 64 4.07 -4.20 5.56
N PRO A 65 4.90 -3.67 4.67
CA PRO A 65 4.98 -2.28 4.21
C PRO A 65 3.87 -1.92 3.22
N LEU A 66 3.41 -0.67 3.23
CA LEU A 66 2.52 -0.10 2.19
C LEU A 66 3.32 0.44 1.00
N ILE A 67 4.58 0.78 1.24
CA ILE A 67 5.53 1.31 0.27
C ILE A 67 6.95 0.90 0.67
N HIS A 68 7.76 0.55 -0.31
CA HIS A 68 9.19 0.33 -0.12
C HIS A 68 9.99 0.70 -1.38
N SER A 69 11.28 0.97 -1.18
CA SER A 69 12.19 1.13 -2.29
C SER A 69 12.36 -0.18 -3.06
N ILE A 70 12.48 -0.10 -4.37
CA ILE A 70 12.89 -1.25 -5.19
C ILE A 70 14.38 -1.58 -4.99
N ASN A 71 15.14 -0.61 -4.50
CA ASN A 71 16.51 -0.86 -4.05
C ASN A 71 16.49 -1.50 -2.65
N PRO A 72 17.11 -2.69 -2.44
CA PRO A 72 17.11 -3.39 -1.16
C PRO A 72 17.77 -2.61 -0.01
N TYR A 73 18.54 -1.58 -0.30
CA TYR A 73 19.16 -0.70 0.68
C TYR A 73 18.41 0.64 0.86
N GLY A 74 17.28 0.80 0.19
CA GLY A 74 16.48 2.02 0.23
C GLY A 74 15.47 2.06 1.40
N PRO A 75 14.69 3.13 1.48
CA PRO A 75 13.65 3.30 2.49
C PRO A 75 12.56 2.21 2.42
N VAL A 76 12.04 1.83 3.60
CA VAL A 76 10.93 0.88 3.74
C VAL A 76 9.94 1.42 4.76
N GLY A 77 8.67 1.50 4.37
CA GLY A 77 7.57 1.87 5.25
C GLY A 77 7.21 0.73 6.19
N PHE A 78 7.93 0.60 7.30
CA PHE A 78 7.63 -0.43 8.29
C PHE A 78 6.45 -0.07 9.17
N GLY A 79 5.81 -1.08 9.63
CA GLY A 79 4.73 -1.09 10.60
C GLY A 79 4.51 -2.50 11.10
N THR A 80 3.28 -2.86 11.32
CA THR A 80 2.85 -4.21 11.67
C THR A 80 1.61 -4.57 10.87
N ALA A 81 0.55 -4.95 11.55
CA ALA A 81 -0.78 -5.12 10.99
C ALA A 81 -1.79 -4.35 11.85
N PRO A 82 -1.86 -3.01 11.72
CA PRO A 82 -2.82 -2.19 12.45
C PRO A 82 -4.25 -2.68 12.25
N GLY A 83 -5.00 -2.78 13.35
CA GLY A 83 -6.40 -3.25 13.31
C GLY A 83 -6.56 -4.77 13.30
N ILE A 84 -5.48 -5.56 13.22
CA ILE A 84 -5.57 -7.04 13.21
C ILE A 84 -6.20 -7.60 14.49
N GLU A 85 -6.13 -6.86 15.59
CA GLU A 85 -6.77 -7.19 16.86
C GLU A 85 -8.31 -7.30 16.76
N SER A 86 -8.89 -6.78 15.69
CA SER A 86 -10.31 -6.95 15.38
C SER A 86 -10.68 -8.38 14.98
N LEU A 87 -9.70 -9.20 14.61
CA LEU A 87 -9.92 -10.60 14.26
C LEU A 87 -10.04 -11.45 15.52
N PRO A 88 -11.05 -12.34 15.63
CA PRO A 88 -11.22 -13.25 16.77
C PRO A 88 -10.00 -14.11 17.05
N GLU A 89 -9.24 -14.45 16.02
CA GLU A 89 -8.05 -15.26 16.11
C GLU A 89 -6.80 -14.51 16.59
N ALA A 90 -6.83 -13.18 16.59
CA ALA A 90 -5.67 -12.36 16.97
C ALA A 90 -5.17 -12.67 18.39
N ALA A 91 -6.09 -13.01 19.31
CA ALA A 91 -5.75 -13.39 20.69
C ALA A 91 -4.88 -14.66 20.79
N ARG A 92 -4.76 -15.45 19.71
CA ARG A 92 -3.92 -16.67 19.67
C ARG A 92 -2.46 -16.36 19.35
N TYR A 93 -2.16 -15.14 18.93
CA TYR A 93 -0.82 -14.72 18.50
C TYR A 93 -0.24 -13.70 19.46
N PRO A 94 1.09 -13.63 19.59
CA PRO A 94 1.74 -12.57 20.35
C PRO A 94 1.39 -11.20 19.76
N ALA A 95 1.30 -10.20 20.64
CA ALA A 95 1.11 -8.83 20.20
C ALA A 95 2.23 -8.40 19.24
N LEU A 96 1.86 -7.94 18.07
CA LEU A 96 2.79 -7.46 17.06
C LEU A 96 3.37 -6.09 17.49
N LYS A 97 4.69 -5.95 17.44
CA LYS A 97 5.34 -4.67 17.69
C LYS A 97 5.36 -3.84 16.41
N ARG A 98 4.94 -2.59 16.51
CA ARG A 98 5.12 -1.64 15.41
C ARG A 98 6.61 -1.38 15.21
N LEU A 99 7.08 -1.59 13.98
CA LEU A 99 8.43 -1.25 13.57
C LEU A 99 8.44 0.17 12.99
N PRO A 100 9.47 0.97 13.26
CA PRO A 100 9.57 2.30 12.68
C PRO A 100 9.84 2.23 11.17
N THR A 101 9.32 3.20 10.44
CA THR A 101 9.67 3.40 9.02
C THR A 101 11.15 3.70 8.89
N VAL A 102 11.86 2.90 8.10
CA VAL A 102 13.28 3.13 7.79
C VAL A 102 13.39 4.18 6.71
N GLY A 103 14.28 5.16 6.92
CA GLY A 103 14.49 6.25 5.96
C GLY A 103 13.35 7.25 5.91
N ARG A 104 12.60 7.43 6.99
CA ARG A 104 11.46 8.35 7.08
C ARG A 104 11.78 9.75 6.59
N ASP A 105 12.98 10.27 6.94
CA ASP A 105 13.41 11.63 6.62
C ASP A 105 14.12 11.75 5.27
N VAL A 106 14.17 10.68 4.47
CA VAL A 106 14.78 10.71 3.14
C VAL A 106 13.98 11.67 2.25
N PRO A 107 14.61 12.75 1.73
CA PRO A 107 13.94 13.66 0.83
C PRO A 107 13.73 12.97 -0.54
N LEU A 108 12.55 13.12 -1.09
CA LEU A 108 12.21 12.56 -2.39
C LEU A 108 12.87 13.36 -3.52
N GLN A 109 13.50 12.65 -4.44
CA GLN A 109 14.12 13.20 -5.63
C GLN A 109 13.41 12.64 -6.87
N GLU A 110 13.24 13.47 -7.87
CA GLU A 110 12.61 13.06 -9.14
C GLU A 110 13.32 11.83 -9.75
N GLY A 111 12.51 10.87 -10.19
CA GLY A 111 12.98 9.61 -10.76
C GLY A 111 13.31 8.51 -9.75
N MET A 112 13.28 8.77 -8.43
CA MET A 112 13.30 7.69 -7.44
C MET A 112 12.10 6.76 -7.68
N CYS A 113 12.31 5.45 -7.46
CA CYS A 113 11.34 4.42 -7.79
C CYS A 113 10.95 3.63 -6.54
N PHE A 114 9.63 3.46 -6.33
CA PHE A 114 9.07 2.75 -5.19
C PHE A 114 8.02 1.74 -5.64
N ALA A 115 7.94 0.62 -4.92
CA ALA A 115 6.82 -0.30 -4.99
C ALA A 115 5.76 0.13 -3.98
N PHE A 116 4.52 0.26 -4.43
CA PHE A 116 3.33 0.49 -3.61
C PHE A 116 2.58 -0.82 -3.43
N GLU A 117 2.21 -1.14 -2.20
CA GLU A 117 1.53 -2.37 -1.81
C GLU A 117 0.34 -2.12 -0.86
N PRO A 118 -0.49 -1.09 -1.11
CA PRO A 118 -1.62 -0.87 -0.22
C PRO A 118 -2.55 -2.07 -0.21
N ASN A 119 -3.00 -2.41 0.98
CA ASN A 119 -3.92 -3.49 1.23
C ASN A 119 -4.87 -3.11 2.36
N CYS A 120 -6.06 -3.69 2.34
CA CYS A 120 -7.04 -3.51 3.40
C CYS A 120 -7.84 -4.79 3.58
N ALA A 121 -8.30 -5.03 4.78
CA ALA A 121 -9.16 -6.18 5.07
C ALA A 121 -10.25 -5.84 6.08
N PHE A 122 -11.42 -6.44 5.88
CA PHE A 122 -12.54 -6.48 6.81
C PHE A 122 -12.81 -7.93 7.19
N GLY A 123 -12.67 -8.25 8.48
CA GLY A 123 -12.64 -9.63 8.89
C GLY A 123 -11.53 -10.41 8.17
N ARG A 124 -11.89 -11.46 7.44
CA ARG A 124 -10.93 -12.29 6.66
C ARG A 124 -10.88 -11.94 5.18
N HIS A 125 -11.62 -10.94 4.74
CA HIS A 125 -11.73 -10.52 3.36
C HIS A 125 -10.75 -9.39 3.08
N MET A 126 -9.69 -9.71 2.35
CA MET A 126 -8.61 -8.77 2.03
C MET A 126 -8.54 -8.50 0.53
N ALA A 127 -8.24 -7.26 0.20
CA ALA A 127 -7.77 -6.88 -1.12
C ALA A 127 -6.37 -6.26 -1.00
N ASN A 128 -5.51 -6.62 -1.94
CA ASN A 128 -4.17 -6.09 -2.09
C ASN A 128 -3.98 -5.67 -3.54
N ILE A 129 -3.59 -4.44 -3.75
CA ILE A 129 -3.30 -3.87 -5.06
C ILE A 129 -1.93 -3.21 -5.01
N GLY A 130 -1.30 -2.99 -6.14
CA GLY A 130 -0.04 -2.31 -6.09
C GLY A 130 0.65 -2.19 -7.43
N GLY A 131 1.69 -1.41 -7.45
CA GLY A 131 2.48 -1.17 -8.65
C GLY A 131 3.71 -0.33 -8.36
N THR A 132 4.49 -0.13 -9.40
CA THR A 132 5.69 0.68 -9.36
C THR A 132 5.34 2.13 -9.68
N VAL A 133 5.79 3.05 -8.83
CA VAL A 133 5.56 4.50 -8.98
C VAL A 133 6.88 5.24 -8.90
N LEU A 134 7.09 6.20 -9.80
CA LEU A 134 8.25 7.08 -9.81
C LEU A 134 7.92 8.40 -9.10
N VAL A 135 8.88 8.96 -8.39
CA VAL A 135 8.76 10.33 -7.86
C VAL A 135 8.72 11.31 -9.02
N GLY A 136 7.66 12.08 -9.10
CA GLY A 136 7.51 13.14 -10.08
C GLY A 136 7.65 14.53 -9.46
N ALA A 137 7.60 15.57 -10.29
CA ALA A 137 7.72 16.96 -9.84
C ALA A 137 6.49 17.40 -9.04
N ALA A 138 5.28 17.03 -9.44
CA ALA A 138 4.00 17.45 -8.84
C ALA A 138 3.25 16.31 -8.14
N ALA A 139 3.39 15.08 -8.63
CA ALA A 139 2.81 13.86 -8.10
C ALA A 139 3.61 12.66 -8.59
N GLY A 140 3.36 11.47 -8.05
CA GLY A 140 3.93 10.22 -8.55
C GLY A 140 3.51 9.90 -9.98
N VAL A 141 4.39 9.23 -10.71
CA VAL A 141 4.12 8.74 -12.06
C VAL A 141 3.94 7.22 -12.00
N GLU A 142 2.71 6.78 -12.20
CA GLU A 142 2.38 5.35 -12.19
C GLU A 142 2.91 4.66 -13.47
N LEU A 143 3.55 3.49 -13.30
CA LEU A 143 4.00 2.69 -14.45
C LEU A 143 2.96 1.64 -14.88
N ASN A 144 1.95 1.36 -14.05
CA ASN A 144 0.98 0.28 -14.22
C ASN A 144 -0.46 0.73 -13.87
N ASP A 145 -0.90 1.88 -14.37
CA ASP A 145 -2.17 2.52 -14.02
C ASP A 145 -3.43 1.67 -14.26
N ASN A 146 -3.40 0.75 -15.21
CA ASN A 146 -4.56 -0.05 -15.58
C ASN A 146 -4.90 -1.18 -14.59
N SER A 147 -3.98 -1.58 -13.74
CA SER A 147 -4.10 -2.78 -12.90
C SER A 147 -3.92 -2.52 -11.40
N THR A 148 -3.79 -1.26 -11.00
CA THR A 148 -3.72 -0.85 -9.58
C THR A 148 -5.12 -0.70 -8.95
N ARG A 149 -6.02 -1.62 -9.29
CA ARG A 149 -7.41 -1.72 -8.82
C ARG A 149 -7.90 -3.17 -8.89
N LEU A 150 -8.99 -3.45 -8.20
CA LEU A 150 -9.66 -4.74 -8.39
C LEU A 150 -10.27 -4.80 -9.81
N MET A 151 -9.81 -5.75 -10.59
CA MET A 151 -10.34 -6.06 -11.91
C MET A 151 -11.40 -7.16 -11.81
N HIS A 152 -12.38 -7.14 -12.69
CA HIS A 152 -13.41 -8.17 -12.78
C HIS A 152 -13.29 -8.91 -14.11
N ALA A 153 -13.44 -10.23 -14.05
CA ALA A 153 -13.59 -11.08 -15.23
C ALA A 153 -14.89 -11.88 -15.08
N ASP A 154 -15.76 -11.77 -16.08
CA ASP A 154 -16.95 -12.62 -16.19
C ASP A 154 -16.51 -14.00 -16.66
N ILE A 155 -17.07 -15.06 -16.04
CA ILE A 155 -16.82 -16.46 -16.41
C ILE A 155 -18.12 -17.02 -16.99
#